data_7510246e9ae2edead5d0437b56402d94
#
_entry.id   7510246e9ae2edead5d0437b56402d94
#
_cell.length_a   1.000
_cell.length_b   1.000
_cell.length_c   1.000
_cell.angle_alpha   90.00
_cell.angle_beta   90.00
_cell.angle_gamma   90.00
#
_symmetry.space_group_name_H-M   'P 1'
#
loop_
_entity.id
_entity.type
_entity.pdbx_description
1 polymer ?
#
loop_
_entity_poly.entity_id
_entity_poly.type
_entity_poly.pdbx_seq_one_letter_code
_entity_poly.pdbx_strand_id
1 'polypeptide(L)'
;MTGYGKCTAEYQGKRITAEIKSLNSKSLDLTTRVAPIYREREMEIRSVIARRLERGKVDFSLWVERDEAQEAARINLPLAMSYKQEICEASSQLDISTPTEWWPLLMRLPDVVEKPQQEELAEEEWKVATEVMQNAVDALIQFRQQEGMALQQKFQEKLDRIAELLQSIEPYEKSRVTKIRQRIEDGLAAIPAVDYDRGRLEQEMIYYIEKLDISEEKQRLANHLKYFQETMQEGHGQGKKLGFIAQEMGREINTTGSKSNLSEMQNIVVMMKDELEQIKEQVLNVM
;
A
#
# COMPACT_ATOMS: atom_id res chain seq x y z
N MET A 1 0.20 2.14 -0.10
CA MET A 1 0.14 1.97 1.36
C MET A 1 -0.73 0.78 1.71
N THR A 2 -0.34 0.03 2.71
CA THR A 2 -1.18 -0.99 3.35
C THR A 2 -2.11 -0.31 4.36
N GLY A 3 -3.02 -1.03 4.98
CA GLY A 3 -3.85 -0.45 6.02
C GLY A 3 -4.86 -1.45 6.57
N TYR A 4 -5.32 -1.18 7.79
CA TYR A 4 -6.28 -1.98 8.52
C TYR A 4 -7.23 -1.08 9.29
N GLY A 5 -8.50 -1.44 9.28
CA GLY A 5 -9.52 -0.80 10.12
C GLY A 5 -10.54 -1.83 10.59
N LYS A 6 -10.98 -1.72 11.82
CA LYS A 6 -12.02 -2.56 12.41
C LYS A 6 -12.89 -1.72 13.33
N CYS A 7 -14.19 -1.93 13.26
CA CYS A 7 -15.15 -1.36 14.20
C CYS A 7 -16.20 -2.40 14.55
N THR A 8 -16.69 -2.35 15.77
CA THR A 8 -17.74 -3.25 16.28
C THR A 8 -18.73 -2.43 17.10
N ALA A 9 -20.02 -2.69 16.90
CA ALA A 9 -21.08 -2.13 17.73
C ALA A 9 -22.08 -3.22 18.10
N GLU A 10 -22.79 -3.01 19.20
CA GLU A 10 -23.85 -3.88 19.65
C GLU A 10 -25.22 -3.25 19.36
N TYR A 11 -26.12 -4.05 18.81
CA TYR A 11 -27.50 -3.64 18.53
C TYR A 11 -28.45 -4.78 18.87
N GLN A 12 -29.33 -4.59 19.84
CA GLN A 12 -30.36 -5.55 20.28
C GLN A 12 -29.84 -6.99 20.50
N GLY A 13 -28.67 -7.13 21.21
CA GLY A 13 -28.06 -8.43 21.47
C GLY A 13 -27.31 -9.05 20.27
N LYS A 14 -27.21 -8.32 19.17
CA LYS A 14 -26.39 -8.66 18.00
C LYS A 14 -25.10 -7.84 18.04
N ARG A 15 -23.98 -8.46 17.71
CA ARG A 15 -22.68 -7.78 17.56
C ARG A 15 -22.38 -7.61 16.07
N ILE A 16 -22.44 -6.38 15.58
CA ILE A 16 -22.15 -6.04 14.19
C ILE A 16 -20.68 -5.63 14.09
N THR A 17 -19.92 -6.29 13.24
CA THR A 17 -18.49 -6.01 13.05
C THR A 17 -18.19 -5.74 11.59
N ALA A 18 -17.50 -4.63 11.32
CA ALA A 18 -16.90 -4.31 10.04
C ALA A 18 -15.38 -4.38 10.14
N GLU A 19 -14.76 -5.06 9.20
CA GLU A 19 -13.31 -5.16 9.05
C GLU A 19 -12.92 -4.78 7.62
N ILE A 20 -11.91 -3.95 7.48
CA ILE A 20 -11.38 -3.52 6.20
C ILE A 20 -9.86 -3.67 6.19
N LYS A 21 -9.35 -4.35 5.18
CA LYS A 21 -7.91 -4.55 4.93
C LYS A 21 -7.56 -3.98 3.57
N SER A 22 -6.41 -3.36 3.47
CA SER A 22 -5.94 -2.83 2.21
C SER A 22 -4.48 -3.15 1.96
N LEU A 23 -4.19 -3.57 0.73
CA LEU A 23 -2.84 -3.75 0.21
C LEU A 23 -2.56 -2.71 -0.88
N ASN A 24 -1.27 -2.46 -1.15
CA ASN A 24 -0.87 -1.52 -2.20
C ASN A 24 -1.29 -2.03 -3.58
N SER A 25 -1.97 -1.18 -4.37
CA SER A 25 -2.33 -1.43 -5.77
C SER A 25 -2.39 -0.12 -6.54
N LYS A 26 -2.27 -0.18 -7.86
CA LYS A 26 -2.34 1.00 -8.76
C LYS A 26 -3.77 1.51 -8.94
N SER A 27 -4.76 0.64 -8.85
CA SER A 27 -6.19 0.94 -8.94
C SER A 27 -6.93 0.41 -7.72
N LEU A 28 -8.18 0.83 -7.53
CA LEU A 28 -9.05 0.27 -6.52
C LEU A 28 -9.58 -1.10 -7.00
N ASP A 29 -9.27 -2.15 -6.23
CA ASP A 29 -9.81 -3.50 -6.39
C ASP A 29 -10.51 -3.84 -5.06
N LEU A 30 -11.86 -3.84 -5.07
CA LEU A 30 -12.68 -4.00 -3.88
C LEU A 30 -13.38 -5.35 -3.87
N THR A 31 -13.01 -6.19 -2.92
CA THR A 31 -13.71 -7.43 -2.58
C THR A 31 -14.56 -7.20 -1.33
N THR A 32 -15.84 -7.57 -1.39
CA THR A 32 -16.78 -7.45 -0.28
C THR A 32 -17.25 -8.82 0.17
N ARG A 33 -17.30 -9.04 1.47
CA ARG A 33 -17.91 -10.20 2.12
C ARG A 33 -18.90 -9.70 3.14
N VAL A 34 -20.19 -9.87 2.86
CA VAL A 34 -21.25 -9.35 3.72
C VAL A 34 -22.14 -10.49 4.21
N ALA A 35 -22.61 -10.38 5.45
CA ALA A 35 -23.58 -11.33 5.99
C ALA A 35 -24.85 -11.34 5.14
N PRO A 36 -25.57 -12.48 5.05
CA PRO A 36 -26.77 -12.64 4.20
C PRO A 36 -27.79 -11.53 4.39
N ILE A 37 -27.99 -11.08 5.62
CA ILE A 37 -28.93 -9.99 5.99
C ILE A 37 -28.61 -8.65 5.32
N TYR A 38 -27.32 -8.36 5.02
CA TYR A 38 -26.88 -7.10 4.39
C TYR A 38 -26.66 -7.24 2.88
N ARG A 39 -26.92 -8.40 2.27
CA ARG A 39 -26.60 -8.66 0.86
C ARG A 39 -27.33 -7.73 -0.09
N GLU A 40 -28.56 -7.35 0.21
CA GLU A 40 -29.34 -6.39 -0.61
C GLU A 40 -28.70 -5.00 -0.65
N ARG A 41 -27.95 -4.64 0.38
CA ARG A 41 -27.25 -3.34 0.50
C ARG A 41 -25.78 -3.38 0.02
N GLU A 42 -25.32 -4.49 -0.57
CA GLU A 42 -23.92 -4.65 -0.98
C GLU A 42 -23.44 -3.57 -1.96
N MET A 43 -24.29 -3.18 -2.91
CA MET A 43 -23.96 -2.14 -3.89
C MET A 43 -23.80 -0.77 -3.24
N GLU A 44 -24.57 -0.48 -2.20
CA GLU A 44 -24.47 0.74 -1.41
C GLU A 44 -23.14 0.75 -0.62
N ILE A 45 -22.79 -0.36 0.03
CA ILE A 45 -21.52 -0.56 0.72
C ILE A 45 -20.34 -0.30 -0.23
N ARG A 46 -20.35 -0.94 -1.41
CA ARG A 46 -19.32 -0.76 -2.44
C ARG A 46 -19.17 0.70 -2.87
N SER A 47 -20.30 1.38 -3.07
CA SER A 47 -20.31 2.79 -3.48
C SER A 47 -19.69 3.70 -2.41
N VAL A 48 -20.03 3.50 -1.13
CA VAL A 48 -19.50 4.28 -0.01
C VAL A 48 -17.98 4.07 0.11
N ILE A 49 -17.51 2.83 0.07
CA ILE A 49 -16.08 2.51 0.18
C ILE A 49 -15.32 3.08 -1.03
N ALA A 50 -15.83 2.91 -2.25
CA ALA A 50 -15.18 3.38 -3.46
C ALA A 50 -15.06 4.92 -3.54
N ARG A 51 -16.00 5.67 -2.96
CA ARG A 51 -15.92 7.13 -2.89
C ARG A 51 -14.84 7.63 -1.93
N ARG A 52 -14.52 6.83 -0.92
CA ARG A 52 -13.58 7.22 0.15
C ARG A 52 -12.16 6.71 -0.07
N LEU A 53 -12.00 5.67 -0.88
CA LEU A 53 -10.72 5.04 -1.15
C LEU A 53 -10.39 5.13 -2.64
N GLU A 54 -9.33 5.88 -2.97
CA GLU A 54 -8.92 6.15 -4.36
C GLU A 54 -8.27 4.93 -5.03
N ARG A 55 -7.46 4.16 -4.27
CA ARG A 55 -6.73 2.99 -4.77
C ARG A 55 -6.41 1.99 -3.66
N GLY A 56 -6.01 0.80 -4.07
CA GLY A 56 -5.61 -0.30 -3.20
C GLY A 56 -6.39 -1.57 -3.52
N LYS A 57 -5.82 -2.72 -3.21
CA LYS A 57 -6.58 -3.97 -3.15
C LYS A 57 -7.20 -4.03 -1.76
N VAL A 58 -8.53 -3.89 -1.70
CA VAL A 58 -9.31 -3.70 -0.48
C VAL A 58 -10.19 -4.92 -0.26
N ASP A 59 -10.02 -5.60 0.86
CA ASP A 59 -10.92 -6.64 1.34
C ASP A 59 -11.77 -6.06 2.47
N PHE A 60 -13.08 -6.00 2.26
CA PHE A 60 -14.06 -5.54 3.25
C PHE A 60 -14.95 -6.70 3.68
N SER A 61 -15.15 -6.83 4.99
CA SER A 61 -16.05 -7.83 5.57
C SER A 61 -17.00 -7.18 6.57
N LEU A 62 -18.30 -7.49 6.46
CA LEU A 62 -19.33 -7.07 7.38
C LEU A 62 -20.12 -8.29 7.84
N TRP A 63 -20.06 -8.59 9.13
CA TRP A 63 -20.79 -9.73 9.69
C TRP A 63 -21.50 -9.34 10.97
N VAL A 64 -22.46 -10.19 11.34
CA VAL A 64 -23.22 -10.08 12.57
C VAL A 64 -23.11 -11.40 13.34
N GLU A 65 -22.74 -11.29 14.59
CA GLU A 65 -22.74 -12.39 15.55
C GLU A 65 -23.95 -12.21 16.47
N ARG A 66 -24.68 -13.31 16.69
CA ARG A 66 -25.82 -13.37 17.61
C ARG A 66 -25.45 -14.18 18.82
N ASP A 67 -26.11 -13.91 19.96
CA ASP A 67 -26.00 -14.81 21.11
C ASP A 67 -26.56 -16.19 20.76
N GLU A 68 -25.82 -17.24 21.07
CA GLU A 68 -26.13 -18.64 20.74
C GLU A 68 -27.55 -19.09 21.19
N ALA A 69 -28.13 -18.41 22.21
CA ALA A 69 -29.46 -18.72 22.72
C ALA A 69 -30.61 -18.42 21.71
N GLN A 70 -30.38 -17.63 20.66
CA GLN A 70 -31.40 -17.28 19.66
C GLN A 70 -31.35 -18.13 18.38
N GLU A 71 -30.33 -18.95 18.19
CA GLU A 71 -30.13 -19.77 16.98
C GLU A 71 -30.73 -21.20 17.09
N ALA A 72 -31.40 -21.52 18.19
CA ALA A 72 -31.97 -22.86 18.34
C ALA A 72 -33.02 -23.12 17.26
N ALA A 73 -32.77 -24.15 16.43
CA ALA A 73 -33.73 -24.61 15.45
C ALA A 73 -35.06 -24.98 16.16
N ARG A 74 -36.19 -24.56 15.60
CA ARG A 74 -37.51 -24.83 16.12
C ARG A 74 -38.13 -25.99 15.38
N ILE A 75 -38.93 -26.79 16.09
CA ILE A 75 -39.73 -27.85 15.47
C ILE A 75 -41.04 -27.30 15.01
N ASN A 76 -41.34 -27.42 13.71
CA ASN A 76 -42.64 -27.11 13.14
C ASN A 76 -43.67 -28.18 13.54
N LEU A 77 -44.27 -27.98 14.71
CA LEU A 77 -45.23 -28.95 15.24
C LEU A 77 -46.42 -29.17 14.32
N PRO A 78 -47.05 -28.14 13.71
CA PRO A 78 -48.17 -28.34 12.78
C PRO A 78 -47.78 -29.24 11.61
N LEU A 79 -46.60 -29.02 11.00
CA LEU A 79 -46.11 -29.85 9.88
C LEU A 79 -45.77 -31.27 10.33
N ALA A 80 -45.13 -31.43 11.48
CA ALA A 80 -44.86 -32.73 12.07
C ALA A 80 -46.12 -33.54 12.35
N MET A 81 -47.20 -32.88 12.79
CA MET A 81 -48.52 -33.52 12.99
C MET A 81 -49.15 -33.96 11.66
N SER A 82 -49.10 -33.10 10.62
CA SER A 82 -49.57 -33.45 9.28
C SER A 82 -48.86 -34.68 8.72
N TYR A 83 -47.54 -34.70 8.75
CA TYR A 83 -46.77 -35.84 8.30
C TYR A 83 -47.09 -37.12 9.10
N LYS A 84 -47.25 -37.04 10.40
CA LYS A 84 -47.67 -38.17 11.24
C LYS A 84 -49.01 -38.71 10.79
N GLN A 85 -50.01 -37.86 10.55
CA GLN A 85 -51.32 -38.27 10.09
C GLN A 85 -51.26 -38.96 8.72
N GLU A 86 -50.56 -38.37 7.74
CA GLU A 86 -50.41 -38.92 6.40
C GLU A 86 -49.73 -40.28 6.42
N ILE A 87 -48.69 -40.46 7.26
CA ILE A 87 -48.02 -41.74 7.42
C ILE A 87 -48.93 -42.79 8.02
N CYS A 88 -49.77 -42.45 9.00
CA CYS A 88 -50.76 -43.38 9.55
C CYS A 88 -51.81 -43.78 8.52
N GLU A 89 -52.33 -42.85 7.73
CA GLU A 89 -53.30 -43.15 6.66
C GLU A 89 -52.69 -44.03 5.56
N ALA A 90 -51.45 -43.69 5.13
CA ALA A 90 -50.73 -44.49 4.14
C ALA A 90 -50.40 -45.89 4.67
N SER A 91 -50.02 -46.04 5.93
CA SER A 91 -49.78 -47.36 6.55
C SER A 91 -51.04 -48.23 6.54
N SER A 92 -52.20 -47.63 6.83
CA SER A 92 -53.49 -48.32 6.77
C SER A 92 -53.87 -48.77 5.34
N GLN A 93 -53.62 -47.90 4.34
CA GLN A 93 -53.91 -48.25 2.93
C GLN A 93 -52.96 -49.30 2.35
N LEU A 94 -51.72 -49.33 2.80
CA LEU A 94 -50.70 -50.26 2.34
C LEU A 94 -50.61 -51.58 3.15
N ASP A 95 -51.48 -51.69 4.17
CA ASP A 95 -51.51 -52.83 5.11
C ASP A 95 -50.12 -53.10 5.77
N ILE A 96 -49.44 -52.05 6.16
CA ILE A 96 -48.16 -52.09 6.88
C ILE A 96 -48.29 -51.48 8.26
N SER A 97 -47.48 -51.94 9.23
CA SER A 97 -47.48 -51.43 10.59
C SER A 97 -46.99 -49.97 10.64
N THR A 98 -47.61 -49.15 11.47
CA THR A 98 -47.13 -47.77 11.75
C THR A 98 -45.75 -47.83 12.46
N PRO A 99 -44.89 -46.81 12.23
CA PRO A 99 -43.61 -46.74 12.94
C PRO A 99 -43.75 -46.72 14.46
N THR A 100 -42.87 -47.47 15.15
CA THR A 100 -42.82 -47.50 16.60
C THR A 100 -42.09 -46.29 17.18
N GLU A 101 -41.09 -45.79 16.44
CA GLU A 101 -40.29 -44.60 16.82
C GLU A 101 -40.58 -43.45 15.89
N TRP A 102 -41.36 -42.48 16.35
CA TRP A 102 -41.77 -41.34 15.54
C TRP A 102 -40.77 -40.21 15.43
N TRP A 103 -40.07 -39.90 16.54
CA TRP A 103 -39.17 -38.75 16.54
C TRP A 103 -38.00 -38.84 15.55
N PRO A 104 -37.26 -39.95 15.48
CA PRO A 104 -36.20 -40.08 14.49
C PRO A 104 -36.69 -40.02 13.04
N LEU A 105 -37.94 -40.44 12.78
CA LEU A 105 -38.56 -40.35 11.47
C LEU A 105 -38.99 -38.93 11.12
N LEU A 106 -39.74 -38.26 12.00
CA LEU A 106 -40.25 -36.93 11.78
C LEU A 106 -39.15 -35.91 11.63
N MET A 107 -38.06 -36.00 12.40
CA MET A 107 -36.93 -35.09 12.34
C MET A 107 -36.11 -35.19 11.04
N ARG A 108 -36.31 -36.25 10.23
CA ARG A 108 -35.69 -36.43 8.90
C ARG A 108 -36.57 -35.95 7.76
N LEU A 109 -37.84 -35.65 8.01
CA LEU A 109 -38.75 -35.16 6.98
C LEU A 109 -38.46 -33.67 6.69
N PRO A 110 -38.68 -33.24 5.44
CA PRO A 110 -38.43 -31.89 5.01
C PRO A 110 -39.16 -30.89 5.90
N ASP A 111 -38.50 -29.79 6.22
CA ASP A 111 -39.04 -28.58 6.89
C ASP A 111 -39.70 -28.81 8.29
N VAL A 112 -39.57 -30.01 8.86
CA VAL A 112 -39.97 -30.31 10.24
C VAL A 112 -39.06 -29.57 11.25
N VAL A 113 -37.77 -29.45 10.91
CA VAL A 113 -36.84 -28.60 11.66
C VAL A 113 -36.70 -27.32 10.91
N GLU A 114 -37.35 -26.29 11.44
CA GLU A 114 -37.29 -24.94 10.85
C GLU A 114 -35.90 -24.35 11.07
N LYS A 115 -35.26 -23.93 9.98
CA LYS A 115 -34.12 -23.01 10.09
C LYS A 115 -34.64 -21.65 10.57
N PRO A 116 -33.87 -20.93 11.41
CA PRO A 116 -34.25 -19.58 11.78
C PRO A 116 -34.58 -18.78 10.52
N GLN A 117 -35.79 -18.18 10.48
CA GLN A 117 -36.20 -17.34 9.37
C GLN A 117 -35.17 -16.22 9.20
N GLN A 118 -34.78 -15.94 7.96
CA GLN A 118 -33.98 -14.75 7.66
C GLN A 118 -34.82 -13.53 8.10
N GLU A 119 -34.38 -12.89 9.16
CA GLU A 119 -34.99 -11.62 9.60
C GLU A 119 -34.83 -10.59 8.49
N GLU A 120 -35.88 -9.86 8.20
CA GLU A 120 -35.81 -8.67 7.35
C GLU A 120 -34.89 -7.63 8.03
N LEU A 121 -34.07 -6.96 7.26
CA LEU A 121 -33.17 -5.94 7.75
C LEU A 121 -33.95 -4.71 8.23
N ALA A 122 -33.95 -4.45 9.53
CA ALA A 122 -34.54 -3.23 10.09
C ALA A 122 -33.70 -2.00 9.69
N GLU A 123 -34.36 -0.89 9.37
CA GLU A 123 -33.68 0.36 8.97
C GLU A 123 -32.78 0.91 10.10
N GLU A 124 -33.14 0.70 11.37
CA GLU A 124 -32.31 1.06 12.52
C GLU A 124 -31.04 0.21 12.60
N GLU A 125 -31.13 -1.11 12.36
CA GLU A 125 -29.97 -2.00 12.29
C GLU A 125 -29.05 -1.60 11.13
N TRP A 126 -29.62 -1.23 9.99
CA TRP A 126 -28.86 -0.73 8.84
C TRP A 126 -28.11 0.56 9.14
N LYS A 127 -28.69 1.50 9.89
CA LYS A 127 -28.00 2.72 10.31
C LYS A 127 -26.79 2.41 11.18
N VAL A 128 -26.94 1.52 12.17
CA VAL A 128 -25.81 1.08 13.01
C VAL A 128 -24.74 0.37 12.17
N ALA A 129 -25.12 -0.53 11.27
CA ALA A 129 -24.17 -1.20 10.37
C ALA A 129 -23.42 -0.20 9.49
N THR A 130 -24.09 0.85 9.01
CA THR A 130 -23.48 1.93 8.21
C THR A 130 -22.46 2.72 9.03
N GLU A 131 -22.80 3.08 10.28
CA GLU A 131 -21.85 3.76 11.19
C GLU A 131 -20.62 2.91 11.48
N VAL A 132 -20.82 1.62 11.76
CA VAL A 132 -19.73 0.66 11.99
C VAL A 132 -18.81 0.55 10.77
N MET A 133 -19.39 0.47 9.56
CA MET A 133 -18.65 0.48 8.30
C MET A 133 -17.85 1.78 8.13
N GLN A 134 -18.48 2.94 8.34
CA GLN A 134 -17.82 4.25 8.20
C GLN A 134 -16.67 4.39 9.18
N ASN A 135 -16.83 4.01 10.43
CA ASN A 135 -15.78 4.03 11.44
C ASN A 135 -14.62 3.08 11.10
N ALA A 136 -14.89 1.91 10.54
CA ALA A 136 -13.84 1.00 10.08
C ALA A 136 -13.04 1.62 8.90
N VAL A 137 -13.72 2.28 7.96
CA VAL A 137 -13.06 3.01 6.86
C VAL A 137 -12.24 4.18 7.39
N ASP A 138 -12.75 4.93 8.37
CA ASP A 138 -12.03 6.04 9.01
C ASP A 138 -10.78 5.55 9.73
N ALA A 139 -10.84 4.43 10.43
CA ALA A 139 -9.69 3.80 11.07
C ALA A 139 -8.61 3.42 10.03
N LEU A 140 -9.00 2.88 8.88
CA LEU A 140 -8.09 2.59 7.76
C LEU A 140 -7.43 3.87 7.23
N ILE A 141 -8.21 4.94 7.04
CA ILE A 141 -7.69 6.23 6.54
C ILE A 141 -6.71 6.83 7.55
N GLN A 142 -7.02 6.82 8.83
CA GLN A 142 -6.12 7.28 9.89
C GLN A 142 -4.81 6.48 9.93
N PHE A 143 -4.89 5.16 9.79
CA PHE A 143 -3.71 4.32 9.69
C PHE A 143 -2.81 4.72 8.50
N ARG A 144 -3.41 4.93 7.32
CA ARG A 144 -2.69 5.39 6.12
C ARG A 144 -2.05 6.76 6.29
N GLN A 145 -2.73 7.69 6.99
CA GLN A 145 -2.18 9.01 7.29
C GLN A 145 -0.96 8.92 8.21
N GLN A 146 -1.00 8.10 9.24
CA GLN A 146 0.14 7.86 10.15
C GLN A 146 1.33 7.24 9.39
N GLU A 147 1.07 6.23 8.56
CA GLU A 147 2.10 5.61 7.71
C GLU A 147 2.69 6.64 6.74
N GLY A 148 1.85 7.51 6.15
CA GLY A 148 2.26 8.60 5.26
C GLY A 148 3.17 9.61 5.93
N MET A 149 2.85 10.06 7.15
CA MET A 149 3.71 10.99 7.92
C MET A 149 5.07 10.36 8.25
N ALA A 150 5.09 9.09 8.67
CA ALA A 150 6.33 8.38 8.93
C ALA A 150 7.20 8.23 7.67
N LEU A 151 6.56 8.01 6.52
CA LEU A 151 7.24 7.92 5.23
C LEU A 151 7.80 9.29 4.78
N GLN A 152 7.04 10.36 4.98
CA GLN A 152 7.49 11.73 4.69
C GLN A 152 8.73 12.09 5.50
N GLN A 153 8.77 11.77 6.78
CA GLN A 153 9.95 11.99 7.62
C GLN A 153 11.17 11.22 7.08
N LYS A 154 10.99 9.94 6.71
CA LYS A 154 12.07 9.15 6.12
C LYS A 154 12.59 9.74 4.81
N PHE A 155 11.70 10.23 3.95
CA PHE A 155 12.13 10.92 2.73
C PHE A 155 12.94 12.16 3.05
N GLN A 156 12.51 12.99 4.01
CA GLN A 156 13.24 14.18 4.41
C GLN A 156 14.66 13.84 4.88
N GLU A 157 14.82 12.85 5.75
CA GLU A 157 16.12 12.38 6.23
C GLU A 157 17.05 11.95 5.08
N LYS A 158 16.51 11.24 4.08
CA LYS A 158 17.28 10.79 2.90
C LYS A 158 17.66 11.94 1.98
N LEU A 159 16.75 12.88 1.74
CA LEU A 159 17.01 14.07 0.92
C LEU A 159 18.09 14.95 1.56
N ASP A 160 18.00 15.17 2.87
CA ASP A 160 19.00 15.93 3.63
C ASP A 160 20.38 15.24 3.55
N ARG A 161 20.39 13.91 3.66
CA ARG A 161 21.61 13.14 3.52
C ARG A 161 22.24 13.24 2.14
N ILE A 162 21.44 13.19 1.06
CA ILE A 162 21.93 13.41 -0.31
C ILE A 162 22.47 14.83 -0.46
N ALA A 163 21.81 15.84 0.12
CA ALA A 163 22.28 17.24 0.09
C ALA A 163 23.62 17.41 0.81
N GLU A 164 23.80 16.81 1.99
CA GLU A 164 25.09 16.79 2.72
C GLU A 164 26.21 16.12 1.89
N LEU A 165 25.91 14.97 1.31
CA LEU A 165 26.86 14.23 0.46
C LEU A 165 27.25 15.08 -0.77
N LEU A 166 26.29 15.75 -1.40
CA LEU A 166 26.55 16.66 -2.53
C LEU A 166 27.50 17.78 -2.15
N GLN A 167 27.31 18.40 -0.98
CA GLN A 167 28.21 19.44 -0.47
C GLN A 167 29.61 18.90 -0.17
N SER A 168 29.70 17.65 0.31
CA SER A 168 30.99 17.01 0.64
C SER A 168 31.89 16.74 -0.57
N ILE A 169 31.38 16.87 -1.80
CA ILE A 169 32.16 16.75 -3.04
C ILE A 169 33.07 17.97 -3.25
N GLU A 170 32.70 19.17 -2.77
CA GLU A 170 33.38 20.43 -3.10
C GLU A 170 34.89 20.47 -2.82
N PRO A 171 35.40 19.96 -1.69
CA PRO A 171 36.84 19.93 -1.42
C PRO A 171 37.62 19.09 -2.44
N TYR A 172 37.06 17.98 -2.87
CA TYR A 172 37.67 17.08 -3.84
C TYR A 172 37.66 17.66 -5.25
N GLU A 173 36.62 18.37 -5.62
CA GLU A 173 36.50 19.08 -6.89
C GLU A 173 37.62 20.13 -7.05
N LYS A 174 37.86 20.93 -6.02
CA LYS A 174 38.96 21.92 -6.02
C LYS A 174 40.34 21.28 -6.15
N SER A 175 40.60 20.15 -5.49
CA SER A 175 41.88 19.46 -5.54
C SER A 175 42.08 18.66 -6.83
N ARG A 176 41.04 18.37 -7.58
CA ARG A 176 41.03 17.51 -8.77
C ARG A 176 41.93 18.04 -9.87
N VAL A 177 41.82 19.30 -10.19
CA VAL A 177 42.59 19.95 -11.26
C VAL A 177 44.09 19.84 -10.99
N THR A 178 44.51 20.12 -9.76
CA THR A 178 45.91 20.01 -9.34
C THR A 178 46.41 18.56 -9.46
N LYS A 179 45.63 17.58 -9.02
CA LYS A 179 46.00 16.15 -9.12
C LYS A 179 46.07 15.69 -10.58
N ILE A 180 45.20 16.16 -11.46
CA ILE A 180 45.24 15.84 -12.90
C ILE A 180 46.50 16.42 -13.53
N ARG A 181 46.82 17.71 -13.27
CA ARG A 181 48.03 18.37 -13.76
C ARG A 181 49.28 17.58 -13.34
N GLN A 182 49.41 17.29 -12.06
CA GLN A 182 50.55 16.51 -11.52
C GLN A 182 50.68 15.16 -12.19
N ARG A 183 49.57 14.43 -12.35
CA ARG A 183 49.59 13.12 -13.02
C ARG A 183 50.08 13.18 -14.47
N ILE A 184 49.69 14.22 -15.21
CA ILE A 184 50.08 14.41 -16.60
C ILE A 184 51.57 14.79 -16.64
N GLU A 185 52.03 15.71 -15.78
CA GLU A 185 53.44 16.12 -15.69
C GLU A 185 54.35 14.94 -15.29
N ASP A 186 53.93 14.14 -14.31
CA ASP A 186 54.67 12.92 -13.90
C ASP A 186 54.75 11.89 -15.04
N GLY A 187 53.61 11.73 -15.79
CA GLY A 187 53.58 10.86 -16.96
C GLY A 187 54.52 11.32 -18.08
N LEU A 188 54.58 12.63 -18.34
CA LEU A 188 55.50 13.20 -19.33
C LEU A 188 56.98 13.08 -18.89
N ALA A 189 57.25 13.30 -17.61
CA ALA A 189 58.59 13.16 -17.05
C ALA A 189 59.13 11.69 -17.08
N ALA A 190 58.22 10.71 -17.09
CA ALA A 190 58.60 9.29 -17.18
C ALA A 190 59.03 8.86 -18.61
N ILE A 191 58.79 9.69 -19.65
CA ILE A 191 59.19 9.40 -21.03
C ILE A 191 60.55 10.05 -21.33
N PRO A 192 61.64 9.28 -21.54
CA PRO A 192 62.95 9.89 -21.82
C PRO A 192 62.94 10.70 -23.12
N ALA A 193 63.57 11.90 -23.08
CA ALA A 193 63.81 12.78 -24.22
C ALA A 193 62.59 13.38 -24.91
N VAL A 194 61.47 13.50 -24.25
CA VAL A 194 60.30 14.23 -24.77
C VAL A 194 60.40 15.69 -24.39
N ASP A 195 60.66 16.54 -25.36
CA ASP A 195 60.42 17.97 -25.23
C ASP A 195 58.92 18.22 -25.58
N TYR A 196 58.14 18.66 -24.60
CA TYR A 196 56.71 18.91 -24.80
C TYR A 196 56.38 20.40 -24.85
N ASP A 197 55.45 20.75 -25.72
CA ASP A 197 54.92 22.09 -25.82
C ASP A 197 54.00 22.41 -24.63
N ARG A 198 54.39 23.36 -23.79
CA ARG A 198 53.60 23.84 -22.64
C ARG A 198 52.26 24.41 -23.04
N GLY A 199 52.16 25.09 -24.19
CA GLY A 199 50.91 25.62 -24.71
C GLY A 199 49.90 24.52 -25.05
N ARG A 200 50.38 23.40 -25.58
CA ARG A 200 49.55 22.22 -25.83
C ARG A 200 49.10 21.52 -24.54
N LEU A 201 49.95 21.46 -23.55
CA LEU A 201 49.58 20.94 -22.21
C LEU A 201 48.46 21.78 -21.59
N GLU A 202 48.54 23.12 -21.66
CA GLU A 202 47.52 24.01 -21.16
C GLU A 202 46.15 23.82 -21.90
N GLN A 203 46.17 23.64 -23.21
CA GLN A 203 44.97 23.35 -24.00
C GLN A 203 44.33 22.02 -23.60
N GLU A 204 45.12 20.98 -23.45
CA GLU A 204 44.59 19.69 -22.95
C GLU A 204 44.06 19.79 -21.54
N MET A 205 44.66 20.56 -20.67
CA MET A 205 44.18 20.81 -19.31
C MET A 205 42.80 21.50 -19.33
N ILE A 206 42.60 22.53 -20.17
CA ILE A 206 41.31 23.19 -20.34
C ILE A 206 40.25 22.16 -20.77
N TYR A 207 40.55 21.36 -21.77
CA TYR A 207 39.64 20.31 -22.24
C TYR A 207 39.24 19.31 -21.12
N TYR A 208 40.21 18.87 -20.30
CA TYR A 208 39.92 17.99 -19.16
C TYR A 208 39.10 18.68 -18.08
N ILE A 209 39.34 19.95 -17.80
CA ILE A 209 38.55 20.74 -16.81
C ILE A 209 37.10 20.81 -17.27
N GLU A 210 36.83 21.19 -18.53
CA GLU A 210 35.51 21.28 -19.08
C GLU A 210 34.79 19.92 -19.12
N LYS A 211 35.48 18.86 -19.57
CA LYS A 211 34.93 17.51 -19.67
C LYS A 211 34.55 16.94 -18.31
N LEU A 212 35.25 17.31 -17.27
CA LEU A 212 35.03 16.81 -15.91
C LEU A 212 34.22 17.77 -15.05
N ASP A 213 33.78 18.89 -15.58
CA ASP A 213 32.95 19.84 -14.85
C ASP A 213 31.61 19.19 -14.44
N ILE A 214 31.25 19.33 -13.17
CA ILE A 214 30.02 18.82 -12.56
C ILE A 214 29.13 19.92 -11.98
N SER A 215 29.43 21.18 -12.31
CA SER A 215 28.70 22.32 -11.75
C SER A 215 27.22 22.31 -12.12
N GLU A 216 26.92 21.92 -13.36
CA GLU A 216 25.55 21.80 -13.86
C GLU A 216 24.78 20.67 -13.14
N GLU A 217 25.40 19.48 -13.00
CA GLU A 217 24.80 18.33 -12.33
C GLU A 217 24.51 18.65 -10.84
N LYS A 218 25.44 19.33 -10.17
CA LYS A 218 25.25 19.78 -8.78
C LYS A 218 24.05 20.72 -8.65
N GLN A 219 23.96 21.71 -9.54
CA GLN A 219 22.85 22.66 -9.53
C GLN A 219 21.53 22.00 -9.84
N ARG A 220 21.48 21.10 -10.83
CA ARG A 220 20.28 20.36 -11.20
C ARG A 220 19.84 19.42 -10.07
N LEU A 221 20.78 18.69 -9.47
CA LEU A 221 20.47 17.80 -8.34
C LEU A 221 19.91 18.59 -7.15
N ALA A 222 20.51 19.75 -6.81
CA ALA A 222 20.00 20.62 -5.75
C ALA A 222 18.57 21.11 -6.05
N ASN A 223 18.27 21.47 -7.29
CA ASN A 223 16.95 21.88 -7.73
C ASN A 223 15.94 20.71 -7.64
N HIS A 224 16.34 19.50 -8.02
CA HIS A 224 15.48 18.32 -7.91
C HIS A 224 15.20 17.92 -6.45
N LEU A 225 16.19 18.04 -5.57
CA LEU A 225 15.99 17.83 -4.13
C LEU A 225 14.92 18.77 -3.57
N LYS A 226 15.05 20.07 -3.87
CA LYS A 226 14.08 21.09 -3.47
C LYS A 226 12.69 20.79 -4.06
N TYR A 227 12.61 20.48 -5.35
CA TYR A 227 11.34 20.19 -6.00
C TYR A 227 10.66 18.92 -5.45
N PHE A 228 11.45 17.93 -5.05
CA PHE A 228 10.92 16.76 -4.36
C PHE A 228 10.30 17.13 -3.01
N GLN A 229 10.98 17.96 -2.21
CA GLN A 229 10.46 18.46 -0.93
C GLN A 229 9.17 19.27 -1.10
N GLU A 230 9.12 20.17 -2.06
CA GLU A 230 7.92 20.95 -2.39
C GLU A 230 6.76 20.04 -2.80
N THR A 231 7.03 19.05 -3.68
CA THR A 231 6.01 18.10 -4.15
C THR A 231 5.46 17.24 -3.01
N MET A 232 6.27 16.85 -2.01
CA MET A 232 5.77 16.14 -0.83
C MET A 232 4.73 16.94 -0.03
N GLN A 233 4.76 18.27 -0.12
CA GLN A 233 3.84 19.17 0.60
C GLN A 233 2.56 19.48 -0.18
N GLU A 234 2.49 19.17 -1.49
CA GLU A 234 1.33 19.46 -2.36
C GLU A 234 0.08 18.62 -2.05
N GLY A 235 0.15 17.59 -1.19
CA GLY A 235 -0.99 16.74 -0.81
C GLY A 235 -1.07 15.40 -1.54
N HIS A 236 -2.29 14.89 -1.76
CA HIS A 236 -2.51 13.52 -2.25
C HIS A 236 -2.16 13.33 -3.74
N GLY A 237 -1.87 12.07 -4.11
CA GLY A 237 -1.69 11.67 -5.51
C GLY A 237 -0.30 11.94 -6.10
N GLN A 238 0.68 12.35 -5.30
CA GLN A 238 1.99 12.79 -5.78
C GLN A 238 2.99 11.65 -6.06
N GLY A 239 2.68 10.40 -5.74
CA GLY A 239 3.62 9.29 -5.87
C GLY A 239 4.25 9.14 -7.26
N LYS A 240 3.47 9.35 -8.34
CA LYS A 240 3.99 9.28 -9.71
C LYS A 240 4.96 10.44 -10.02
N LYS A 241 4.63 11.65 -9.58
CA LYS A 241 5.45 12.85 -9.75
C LYS A 241 6.77 12.73 -8.98
N LEU A 242 6.70 12.29 -7.72
CA LEU A 242 7.88 12.01 -6.89
C LEU A 242 8.78 10.93 -7.54
N GLY A 243 8.18 9.89 -8.14
CA GLY A 243 8.92 8.86 -8.88
C GLY A 243 9.70 9.42 -10.06
N PHE A 244 9.12 10.34 -10.82
CA PHE A 244 9.82 11.02 -11.92
C PHE A 244 10.96 11.91 -11.42
N ILE A 245 10.73 12.69 -10.35
CA ILE A 245 11.78 13.53 -9.76
C ILE A 245 12.94 12.66 -9.27
N ALA A 246 12.67 11.53 -8.60
CA ALA A 246 13.70 10.60 -8.16
C ALA A 246 14.49 9.98 -9.33
N GLN A 247 13.87 9.78 -10.50
CA GLN A 247 14.57 9.34 -11.70
C GLN A 247 15.53 10.42 -12.21
N GLU A 248 15.11 11.70 -12.27
CA GLU A 248 15.97 12.80 -12.68
C GLU A 248 17.13 13.00 -11.70
N MET A 249 16.88 12.92 -10.37
CA MET A 249 17.96 12.90 -9.38
C MET A 249 18.99 11.80 -9.67
N GLY A 250 18.52 10.61 -10.05
CA GLY A 250 19.36 9.48 -10.40
C GLY A 250 20.22 9.75 -11.65
N ARG A 251 19.72 10.48 -12.63
CA ARG A 251 20.47 10.91 -13.81
C ARG A 251 21.62 11.82 -13.43
N GLU A 252 21.36 12.85 -12.62
CA GLU A 252 22.37 13.81 -12.19
C GLU A 252 23.46 13.13 -11.33
N ILE A 253 23.08 12.24 -10.40
CA ILE A 253 24.03 11.46 -9.60
C ILE A 253 24.88 10.53 -10.48
N ASN A 254 24.30 9.88 -11.50
CA ASN A 254 25.03 9.03 -12.42
C ASN A 254 26.03 9.82 -13.27
N THR A 255 25.63 10.98 -13.78
CA THR A 255 26.50 11.86 -14.57
C THR A 255 27.63 12.41 -13.71
N THR A 256 27.35 12.82 -12.48
CA THR A 256 28.38 13.19 -11.48
C THR A 256 29.36 12.05 -11.28
N GLY A 257 28.90 10.81 -11.14
CA GLY A 257 29.75 9.63 -11.01
C GLY A 257 30.63 9.38 -12.22
N SER A 258 30.09 9.51 -13.43
CA SER A 258 30.85 9.29 -14.67
C SER A 258 31.96 10.34 -14.90
N LYS A 259 31.73 11.56 -14.41
CA LYS A 259 32.69 12.67 -14.44
C LYS A 259 33.67 12.67 -13.24
N SER A 260 33.45 11.85 -12.22
CA SER A 260 34.29 11.74 -11.02
C SER A 260 35.42 10.75 -11.24
N ASN A 261 36.63 11.26 -11.24
CA ASN A 261 37.89 10.47 -11.45
C ASN A 261 38.67 10.24 -10.17
N LEU A 262 38.18 10.65 -9.00
CA LEU A 262 38.78 10.41 -7.70
C LEU A 262 37.97 9.37 -6.93
N SER A 263 38.67 8.45 -6.24
CA SER A 263 38.01 7.39 -5.44
C SER A 263 37.11 7.93 -4.35
N GLU A 264 37.49 9.03 -3.72
CA GLU A 264 36.73 9.70 -2.67
C GLU A 264 35.41 10.22 -3.21
N MET A 265 35.44 10.85 -4.39
CA MET A 265 34.20 11.33 -5.06
C MET A 265 33.32 10.16 -5.50
N GLN A 266 33.91 9.07 -6.01
CA GLN A 266 33.16 7.86 -6.38
C GLN A 266 32.46 7.24 -5.17
N ASN A 267 33.11 7.19 -4.01
CA ASN A 267 32.49 6.70 -2.78
C ASN A 267 31.30 7.56 -2.35
N ILE A 268 31.41 8.89 -2.45
CA ILE A 268 30.29 9.80 -2.17
C ILE A 268 29.11 9.55 -3.13
N VAL A 269 29.40 9.39 -4.43
CA VAL A 269 28.38 9.07 -5.44
C VAL A 269 27.67 7.75 -5.14
N VAL A 270 28.41 6.72 -4.71
CA VAL A 270 27.81 5.44 -4.30
C VAL A 270 26.86 5.63 -3.11
N MET A 271 27.28 6.38 -2.08
CA MET A 271 26.42 6.70 -0.94
C MET A 271 25.17 7.46 -1.36
N MET A 272 25.27 8.45 -2.27
CA MET A 272 24.08 9.16 -2.78
C MET A 272 23.13 8.21 -3.54
N LYS A 273 23.68 7.25 -4.31
CA LYS A 273 22.85 6.25 -5.00
C LYS A 273 22.11 5.36 -4.04
N ASP A 274 22.75 4.90 -2.97
CA ASP A 274 22.13 4.04 -1.97
C ASP A 274 20.96 4.75 -1.28
N GLU A 275 21.13 6.03 -0.91
CA GLU A 275 20.05 6.83 -0.32
C GLU A 275 18.89 7.05 -1.32
N LEU A 276 19.22 7.30 -2.59
CA LEU A 276 18.21 7.50 -3.63
C LEU A 276 17.43 6.21 -3.96
N GLU A 277 18.08 5.05 -3.99
CA GLU A 277 17.37 3.77 -4.22
C GLU A 277 16.37 3.48 -3.10
N GLN A 278 16.70 3.78 -1.84
CA GLN A 278 15.75 3.68 -0.74
C GLN A 278 14.55 4.61 -0.91
N ILE A 279 14.75 5.85 -1.45
CA ILE A 279 13.65 6.74 -1.81
C ILE A 279 12.78 6.12 -2.90
N LYS A 280 13.38 5.61 -3.99
CA LYS A 280 12.65 5.03 -5.13
C LYS A 280 11.79 3.83 -4.74
N GLU A 281 12.30 2.96 -3.88
CA GLU A 281 11.54 1.82 -3.35
C GLU A 281 10.29 2.27 -2.59
N GLN A 282 10.43 3.30 -1.77
CA GLN A 282 9.33 3.78 -0.94
C GLN A 282 8.35 4.69 -1.67
N VAL A 283 8.76 5.39 -2.73
CA VAL A 283 7.86 6.23 -3.55
C VAL A 283 6.71 5.43 -4.15
N LEU A 284 6.90 4.14 -4.42
CA LEU A 284 5.84 3.24 -4.90
C LEU A 284 4.69 3.08 -3.88
N ASN A 285 4.94 3.39 -2.61
CA ASN A 285 3.96 3.32 -1.53
C ASN A 285 3.24 4.65 -1.26
N VAL A 286 3.66 5.76 -1.88
CA VAL A 286 3.03 7.09 -1.72
C VAL A 286 1.69 7.12 -2.45
N MET A 287 0.66 7.66 -1.78
CA MET A 287 -0.68 7.91 -2.34
C MET A 287 -0.83 9.37 -2.71
#